data_324c2f22197d15556a03e91ac1280a88
#
_entry.id   324c2f22197d15556a03e91ac1280a88
#
_cell.length_a   1.000
_cell.length_b   1.000
_cell.length_c   1.000
_cell.angle_alpha   90.00
_cell.angle_beta   90.00
_cell.angle_gamma   90.00
#
_symmetry.space_group_name_H-M   'P 1'
#
loop_
_entity.id
_entity.type
_entity.pdbx_description
1 polymer ?
#
loop_
_entity_poly.entity_id
_entity_poly.type
_entity_poly.pdbx_seq_one_letter_code
_entity_poly.pdbx_strand_id
1 'polypeptide(L)'
;VTNPTYPGILIEARPIGLLKMKDDGEPDDKIICVSTNDPRYLHTTDIENIEDHFRSEIAHFFQVYKDLEGKKVEILGWETAKEAKTVIIDSIKRYKDTLKKY
;
A
#
# COMPACT_ATOMS: atom_id res chain seq x y z
N VAL A 1 0.47 -0.11 12.44
CA VAL A 1 -0.74 0.51 13.01
C VAL A 1 -0.73 0.30 14.50
N THR A 2 -0.84 1.35 15.21
CA THR A 2 -0.73 1.31 16.66
C THR A 2 -2.07 1.40 17.37
N ASN A 3 -3.06 2.05 16.75
CA ASN A 3 -4.36 2.27 17.36
C ASN A 3 -5.48 1.66 16.52
N PRO A 4 -6.43 0.98 17.14
CA PRO A 4 -7.61 0.53 16.42
C PRO A 4 -8.45 1.74 15.98
N THR A 5 -9.04 1.63 14.80
CA THR A 5 -9.99 2.64 14.32
C THR A 5 -11.40 2.08 14.42
N TYR A 6 -12.33 2.93 14.79
CA TYR A 6 -13.73 2.55 14.84
C TYR A 6 -14.36 2.66 13.44
N PRO A 7 -15.36 1.82 13.13
CA PRO A 7 -16.10 1.97 11.89
C PRO A 7 -16.65 3.38 11.74
N GLY A 8 -16.45 3.97 10.57
CA GLY A 8 -16.92 5.32 10.27
C GLY A 8 -15.92 6.44 10.57
N ILE A 9 -14.77 6.14 11.15
CA ILE A 9 -13.71 7.13 11.33
C ILE A 9 -12.93 7.25 10.02
N LEU A 10 -12.79 8.48 9.52
CA LEU A 10 -11.98 8.77 8.34
C LEU A 10 -10.59 9.18 8.77
N ILE A 11 -9.59 8.54 8.17
CA ILE A 11 -8.18 8.89 8.36
C ILE A 11 -7.68 9.48 7.06
N GLU A 12 -7.18 10.72 7.13
CA GLU A 12 -6.54 11.34 5.97
C GLU A 12 -5.13 10.80 5.80
N ALA A 13 -4.85 10.24 4.64
CA ALA A 13 -3.57 9.61 4.36
C ALA A 13 -3.05 10.02 2.98
N ARG A 14 -1.73 10.08 2.86
CA ARG A 14 -1.06 10.42 1.60
C ARG A 14 -0.35 9.18 1.07
N PRO A 15 -0.65 8.75 -0.17
CA PRO A 15 0.11 7.65 -0.76
C PRO A 15 1.53 8.10 -1.09
N ILE A 16 2.51 7.28 -0.71
CA ILE A 16 3.92 7.58 -0.93
C ILE A 16 4.62 6.56 -1.81
N GLY A 17 4.02 5.41 -2.04
CA GLY A 17 4.63 4.41 -2.87
C GLY A 17 3.78 3.16 -3.02
N LEU A 18 4.35 2.22 -3.76
CA LEU A 18 3.68 0.97 -4.09
C LEU A 18 4.68 -0.16 -3.88
N LEU A 19 4.26 -1.19 -3.16
CA LEU A 19 5.01 -2.44 -3.09
C LEU A 19 4.39 -3.41 -4.10
N LYS A 20 5.12 -3.75 -5.14
CA LYS A 20 4.66 -4.71 -6.14
C LYS A 20 4.95 -6.12 -5.66
N MET A 21 3.91 -6.93 -5.59
CA MET A 21 4.05 -8.31 -5.16
C MET A 21 3.02 -9.20 -5.85
N LYS A 22 3.28 -10.49 -5.81
CA LYS A 22 2.34 -11.52 -6.26
C LYS A 22 2.03 -12.47 -5.12
N ASP A 23 0.78 -12.86 -5.02
CA ASP A 23 0.28 -13.84 -4.05
C ASP A 23 -0.21 -15.06 -4.83
N ASP A 24 0.51 -16.17 -4.72
CA ASP A 24 0.26 -17.39 -5.50
C ASP A 24 0.13 -17.12 -7.01
N GLY A 25 1.00 -16.26 -7.53
CA GLY A 25 1.03 -15.90 -8.94
C GLY A 25 0.07 -14.79 -9.35
N GLU A 26 -0.80 -14.35 -8.47
CA GLU A 26 -1.75 -13.26 -8.73
C GLU A 26 -1.19 -11.92 -8.28
N PRO A 27 -1.37 -10.86 -9.06
CA PRO A 27 -0.94 -9.52 -8.63
C PRO A 27 -1.64 -9.11 -7.33
N ASP A 28 -0.86 -8.63 -6.37
CA ASP A 28 -1.36 -8.19 -5.08
C ASP A 28 -0.53 -6.99 -4.60
N ASP A 29 -0.59 -5.90 -5.36
CA ASP A 29 0.17 -4.71 -5.05
C ASP A 29 -0.38 -4.01 -3.81
N LYS A 30 0.53 -3.49 -2.99
CA LYS A 30 0.16 -2.79 -1.75
C LYS A 30 0.47 -1.31 -1.88
N ILE A 31 -0.54 -0.48 -1.67
CA ILE A 31 -0.35 0.97 -1.62
C ILE A 31 0.18 1.31 -0.23
N ILE A 32 1.29 2.02 -0.17
CA ILE A 32 1.89 2.46 1.09
C ILE A 32 1.55 3.92 1.31
N CYS A 33 0.95 4.21 2.44
CA CYS A 33 0.50 5.55 2.79
C CYS A 33 1.06 5.97 4.14
N VAL A 34 1.15 7.28 4.33
CA VAL A 34 1.46 7.88 5.64
C VAL A 34 0.30 8.78 6.05
N SER A 35 0.05 8.88 7.36
CA SER A 35 -0.96 9.80 7.87
C SER A 35 -0.50 11.24 7.67
N THR A 36 -1.36 12.08 7.08
CA THR A 36 -1.04 13.49 6.87
C THR A 36 -0.98 14.26 8.18
N ASN A 37 -1.56 13.73 9.25
CA ASN A 37 -1.59 14.35 10.56
C ASN A 37 -0.45 13.88 11.47
N ASP A 38 0.41 12.99 11.02
CA ASP A 38 1.54 12.50 11.81
C ASP A 38 2.77 13.38 11.54
N PRO A 39 3.28 14.11 12.58
CA PRO A 39 4.44 14.98 12.39
C PRO A 39 5.69 14.26 11.88
N ARG A 40 5.83 12.96 12.16
CA ARG A 40 6.98 12.17 11.70
C ARG A 40 7.05 12.10 10.18
N TYR A 41 5.91 12.24 9.50
CA TYR A 41 5.80 12.08 8.04
C TYR A 41 5.42 13.37 7.32
N LEU A 42 5.60 14.52 7.98
CA LEU A 42 5.20 15.82 7.43
C LEU A 42 5.85 16.09 6.07
N HIS A 43 7.10 15.70 5.91
CA HIS A 43 7.87 15.89 4.68
C HIS A 43 8.03 14.63 3.84
N THR A 44 7.33 13.56 4.18
CA THR A 44 7.40 12.30 3.44
C THR A 44 6.40 12.34 2.30
N THR A 45 6.89 12.44 1.07
CA THR A 45 6.07 12.54 -0.14
C THR A 45 6.30 11.38 -1.10
N ASP A 46 7.37 10.62 -0.92
CA ASP A 46 7.70 9.49 -1.78
C ASP A 46 8.34 8.38 -0.95
N ILE A 47 8.30 7.17 -1.50
CA ILE A 47 8.88 5.99 -0.84
C ILE A 47 10.40 6.15 -0.62
N GLU A 48 11.07 6.92 -1.46
CA GLU A 48 12.48 7.20 -1.32
C GLU A 48 12.83 7.96 -0.06
N ASN A 49 11.85 8.68 0.54
CA ASN A 49 12.04 9.37 1.81
C ASN A 49 12.04 8.41 3.01
N ILE A 50 11.64 7.16 2.79
CA ILE A 50 11.66 6.12 3.82
C ILE A 50 12.98 5.38 3.72
N GLU A 51 13.64 5.18 4.88
CA GLU A 51 14.90 4.47 4.93
C GLU A 51 14.78 3.05 4.38
N ASP A 52 15.83 2.55 3.73
CA ASP A 52 15.88 1.19 3.17
C ASP A 52 15.51 0.13 4.19
N HIS A 53 15.95 0.32 5.41
CA HIS A 53 15.66 -0.55 6.54
C HIS A 53 14.15 -0.73 6.75
N PHE A 54 13.39 0.38 6.73
CA PHE A 54 11.93 0.32 6.88
C PHE A 54 11.26 -0.35 5.68
N ARG A 55 11.74 -0.06 4.48
CA ARG A 55 11.20 -0.72 3.28
C ARG A 55 11.40 -2.22 3.34
N SER A 56 12.58 -2.66 3.77
CA SER A 56 12.87 -4.09 3.93
C SER A 56 11.98 -4.73 4.98
N GLU A 57 11.71 -4.04 6.08
CA GLU A 57 10.82 -4.54 7.13
C GLU A 57 9.38 -4.70 6.64
N ILE A 58 8.89 -3.74 5.85
CA ILE A 58 7.54 -3.80 5.30
C ILE A 58 7.41 -5.00 4.35
N ALA A 59 8.36 -5.18 3.45
CA ALA A 59 8.37 -6.30 2.51
C ALA A 59 8.44 -7.63 3.26
N HIS A 60 9.30 -7.73 4.25
CA HIS A 60 9.45 -8.91 5.09
C HIS A 60 8.17 -9.23 5.86
N PHE A 61 7.49 -8.21 6.37
CA PHE A 61 6.21 -8.38 7.06
C PHE A 61 5.20 -9.10 6.17
N PHE A 62 5.01 -8.64 4.93
CA PHE A 62 4.06 -9.26 4.02
C PHE A 62 4.46 -10.68 3.67
N GLN A 63 5.75 -10.93 3.49
CA GLN A 63 6.27 -12.26 3.17
C GLN A 63 5.99 -13.25 4.29
N VAL A 64 6.29 -12.88 5.52
CA VAL A 64 6.05 -13.73 6.69
C VAL A 64 4.57 -13.96 6.93
N TYR A 65 3.77 -12.89 6.82
CA TYR A 65 2.32 -12.96 7.02
C TYR A 65 1.68 -13.96 6.04
N LYS A 66 2.08 -13.93 4.78
CA LYS A 66 1.55 -14.83 3.76
C LYS A 66 2.08 -16.25 3.93
N ASP A 67 3.31 -16.41 4.37
CA ASP A 67 3.87 -17.74 4.67
C ASP A 67 3.05 -18.44 5.76
N LEU A 68 2.62 -17.71 6.77
CA LEU A 68 1.76 -18.24 7.83
C LEU A 68 0.40 -18.71 7.30
N GLU A 69 -0.06 -18.12 6.20
CA GLU A 69 -1.30 -18.53 5.53
C GLU A 69 -1.08 -19.67 4.53
N GLY A 70 0.17 -20.14 4.37
CA GLY A 70 0.51 -21.17 3.41
C GLY A 70 0.54 -20.70 1.97
N LYS A 71 0.64 -19.40 1.75
CA LYS A 71 0.68 -18.81 0.41
C LYS A 71 2.09 -18.41 0.02
N LYS A 72 2.42 -18.57 -1.26
CA LYS A 72 3.70 -18.12 -1.81
C LYS A 72 3.59 -16.66 -2.23
N VAL A 73 4.45 -15.83 -1.67
CA VAL A 73 4.55 -14.43 -2.02
C VAL A 73 5.86 -14.16 -2.73
N GLU A 74 5.77 -13.41 -3.82
CA GLU A 74 6.92 -12.93 -4.56
C GLU A 74 6.96 -11.40 -4.47
N ILE A 75 8.03 -10.86 -3.90
CA ILE A 75 8.24 -9.42 -3.81
C ILE A 75 8.94 -8.99 -5.10
N LEU A 76 8.30 -8.13 -5.87
CA LEU A 76 8.82 -7.68 -7.16
C LEU A 76 9.60 -6.37 -7.08
N GLY A 77 9.28 -5.53 -6.10
CA GLY A 77 9.99 -4.28 -5.92
C GLY A 77 9.10 -3.14 -5.47
N TRP A 78 9.67 -1.95 -5.46
CA TRP A 78 9.02 -0.73 -5.02
C TRP A 78 8.81 0.21 -6.19
N GLU A 79 7.67 0.92 -6.17
CA GLU A 79 7.36 1.97 -7.13
C GLU A 79 7.04 3.27 -6.39
N THR A 80 7.06 4.36 -7.13
CA THR A 80 6.95 5.72 -6.59
C THR A 80 5.54 6.09 -6.17
N ALA A 81 5.42 7.24 -5.48
CA ALA A 81 4.13 7.83 -5.15
C ALA A 81 3.28 8.07 -6.40
N LYS A 82 3.90 8.46 -7.50
CA LYS A 82 3.21 8.70 -8.78
C LYS A 82 2.54 7.42 -9.27
N GLU A 83 3.25 6.29 -9.24
CA GLU A 83 2.69 5.00 -9.62
C GLU A 83 1.55 4.57 -8.69
N ALA A 84 1.72 4.78 -7.38
CA ALA A 84 0.68 4.49 -6.41
C ALA A 84 -0.59 5.27 -6.71
N LYS A 85 -0.48 6.56 -7.03
CA LYS A 85 -1.63 7.40 -7.38
C LYS A 85 -2.32 6.94 -8.66
N THR A 86 -1.54 6.51 -9.65
CA THR A 86 -2.08 5.96 -10.90
C THR A 86 -2.89 4.70 -10.64
N VAL A 87 -2.38 3.80 -9.81
CA VAL A 87 -3.09 2.56 -9.43
C VAL A 87 -4.40 2.89 -8.72
N ILE A 88 -4.38 3.86 -7.80
CA ILE A 88 -5.59 4.30 -7.08
C ILE A 88 -6.64 4.83 -8.06
N ILE A 89 -6.24 5.71 -8.97
CA ILE A 89 -7.15 6.32 -9.95
C ILE A 89 -7.76 5.25 -10.85
N ASP A 90 -6.95 4.32 -11.34
CA ASP A 90 -7.43 3.23 -12.19
C ASP A 90 -8.40 2.32 -11.44
N SER A 91 -8.15 2.07 -10.17
CA SER A 91 -9.04 1.27 -9.34
C SER A 91 -10.38 1.96 -9.12
N ILE A 92 -10.38 3.27 -8.91
CA ILE A 92 -11.61 4.06 -8.79
C ILE A 92 -12.42 4.01 -10.08
N LYS A 93 -11.76 4.15 -11.23
CA LYS A 93 -12.41 4.07 -12.54
C LYS A 93 -13.08 2.71 -12.75
N ARG A 94 -12.37 1.64 -12.45
CA ARG A 94 -12.92 0.28 -12.59
C ARG A 94 -14.14 0.08 -11.69
N TYR A 95 -14.09 0.60 -10.48
CA TYR A 95 -15.22 0.52 -9.56
C TYR A 95 -16.44 1.27 -10.10
N LYS A 96 -16.24 2.49 -10.59
CA LYS A 96 -17.33 3.29 -11.18
C LYS A 96 -17.93 2.62 -12.41
N ASP A 97 -17.12 2.04 -13.27
CA ASP A 97 -17.59 1.32 -14.46
C ASP A 97 -18.39 0.09 -14.06
N THR A 98 -17.99 -0.60 -13.01
CA THR A 98 -18.74 -1.73 -12.46
C THR A 98 -20.12 -1.30 -11.97
N LEU A 99 -20.22 -0.17 -11.28
CA LEU A 99 -21.49 0.36 -10.78
C LEU A 99 -22.45 0.74 -11.91
N LYS A 100 -21.94 1.21 -13.03
CA LYS A 100 -22.77 1.59 -14.19
C LYS A 100 -23.48 0.41 -14.84
N LYS A 101 -23.03 -0.82 -14.56
CA LYS A 101 -23.62 -2.04 -15.12
C LYS A 101 -24.84 -2.53 -14.32
N TYR A 102 -25.06 -1.95 -13.20
CA TYR A 102 -26.16 -2.24 -12.31
C TYR A 102 -27.04 -1.01 -12.17
#